data_dbe38c05f5b959b90b83b8fb23d53ae4
#
_entry.id   dbe38c05f5b959b90b83b8fb23d53ae4
#
_cell.length_a   1.000
_cell.length_b   1.000
_cell.length_c   1.000
_cell.angle_alpha   90.00
_cell.angle_beta   90.00
_cell.angle_gamma   90.00
#
_symmetry.space_group_name_H-M   'P 1'
#
loop_
_entity.id
_entity.type
_entity.pdbx_description
1 polymer ?
#
loop_
_entity_poly.entity_id
_entity_poly.type
_entity_poly.pdbx_seq_one_letter_code
_entity_poly.pdbx_strand_id
1 'polypeptide(L)'
;MAPLPREEKIDLEEIRRDWDAGEINLICVLGPTASGKTRYAVGLAERIGGEIISADSRQIYRRMDIGTGKDICEYGEVPYHLIDIRDAGEQYNVHDFQQDFFEAYNQILSRGKIPILCGGTGLYISAVTGGYNWDGEKRPLSSAKSDSTLKTYFIGTLVDRDERNRRIDARLDARLEEGMIDEIRGLLDSGVPAEKLISYGLEYKFVTEYIIGERSREDMREKLAIAIHQFAKRQMTWFRGMERSGIKIHWVEC
;
A
#
# COMPACT_ATOMS: atom_id res chain seq x y z
N MET A 1 23.83 9.41 1.82
CA MET A 1 22.44 9.00 1.50
C MET A 1 22.24 9.11 0.00
N ALA A 2 21.53 8.17 -0.64
CA ALA A 2 21.20 8.34 -2.04
C ALA A 2 20.23 9.54 -2.18
N PRO A 3 20.41 10.41 -3.20
CA PRO A 3 19.54 11.55 -3.44
C PRO A 3 18.09 11.06 -3.70
N LEU A 4 17.13 11.95 -3.48
CA LEU A 4 15.74 11.70 -3.90
C LEU A 4 15.70 11.55 -5.42
N PRO A 5 14.80 10.71 -5.95
CA PRO A 5 14.54 10.67 -7.39
C PRO A 5 14.16 12.05 -7.92
N ARG A 6 14.38 12.27 -9.21
CA ARG A 6 13.97 13.52 -9.88
C ARG A 6 12.45 13.51 -10.07
N GLU A 7 11.83 14.63 -9.75
CA GLU A 7 10.42 14.85 -10.01
C GLU A 7 10.12 14.88 -11.52
N GLU A 8 9.01 14.24 -11.92
CA GLU A 8 8.49 14.25 -13.27
C GLU A 8 7.05 14.79 -13.29
N LYS A 9 6.66 15.43 -14.39
CA LYS A 9 5.25 15.76 -14.63
C LYS A 9 4.60 14.61 -15.37
N ILE A 10 3.46 14.16 -14.86
CA ILE A 10 2.68 13.09 -15.48
C ILE A 10 1.76 13.70 -16.54
N ASP A 11 1.90 13.24 -17.78
CA ASP A 11 1.01 13.58 -18.88
C ASP A 11 -0.16 12.57 -18.92
N LEU A 12 -1.35 13.02 -18.53
CA LEU A 12 -2.55 12.17 -18.50
C LEU A 12 -3.05 11.81 -19.90
N GLU A 13 -2.79 12.65 -20.89
CA GLU A 13 -3.16 12.36 -22.28
C GLU A 13 -2.25 11.27 -22.87
N GLU A 14 -0.95 11.25 -22.49
CA GLU A 14 -0.03 10.17 -22.83
C GLU A 14 -0.49 8.85 -22.22
N ILE A 15 -0.79 8.84 -20.91
CA ILE A 15 -1.31 7.63 -20.22
C ILE A 15 -2.56 7.12 -20.93
N ARG A 16 -3.48 7.99 -21.32
CA ARG A 16 -4.71 7.60 -21.97
C ARG A 16 -4.49 7.04 -23.36
N ARG A 17 -3.61 7.65 -24.15
CA ARG A 17 -3.20 7.13 -25.46
C ARG A 17 -2.57 5.75 -25.35
N ASP A 18 -1.66 5.55 -24.38
CA ASP A 18 -0.98 4.28 -24.16
C ASP A 18 -1.95 3.19 -23.69
N TRP A 19 -2.95 3.57 -22.88
CA TRP A 19 -4.03 2.70 -22.48
C TRP A 19 -4.88 2.28 -23.69
N ASP A 20 -5.36 3.22 -24.48
CA ASP A 20 -6.21 2.96 -25.65
C ASP A 20 -5.45 2.16 -26.74
N ALA A 21 -4.14 2.32 -26.83
CA ALA A 21 -3.26 1.55 -27.71
C ALA A 21 -2.90 0.15 -27.17
N GLY A 22 -3.26 -0.17 -25.90
CA GLY A 22 -2.87 -1.42 -25.24
C GLY A 22 -1.37 -1.52 -24.92
N GLU A 23 -0.65 -0.39 -24.90
CA GLU A 23 0.75 -0.32 -24.46
C GLU A 23 0.87 -0.42 -22.94
N ILE A 24 -0.15 0.00 -22.21
CA ILE A 24 -0.32 -0.24 -20.78
C ILE A 24 -1.68 -0.86 -20.50
N ASN A 25 -1.78 -1.66 -19.44
CA ASN A 25 -3.04 -2.26 -19.02
C ASN A 25 -3.23 -2.19 -17.49
N LEU A 26 -2.30 -1.60 -16.77
CA LEU A 26 -2.38 -1.32 -15.34
C LEU A 26 -1.64 -0.02 -15.03
N ILE A 27 -2.19 0.81 -14.15
CA ILE A 27 -1.46 1.92 -13.53
C ILE A 27 -1.16 1.53 -12.08
N CYS A 28 0.07 1.75 -11.62
CA CYS A 28 0.47 1.48 -10.26
C CYS A 28 0.94 2.76 -9.56
N VAL A 29 0.20 3.21 -8.55
CA VAL A 29 0.59 4.32 -7.68
C VAL A 29 1.21 3.75 -6.41
N LEU A 30 2.50 3.93 -6.26
CA LEU A 30 3.29 3.43 -5.14
C LEU A 30 3.96 4.56 -4.36
N GLY A 31 4.32 4.27 -3.12
CA GLY A 31 5.04 5.23 -2.28
C GLY A 31 5.10 4.79 -0.83
N PRO A 32 5.99 5.38 -0.03
CA PRO A 32 6.08 5.05 1.39
C PRO A 32 4.84 5.54 2.16
N THR A 33 4.70 5.08 3.39
CA THR A 33 3.66 5.64 4.27
C THR A 33 3.83 7.15 4.42
N ALA A 34 2.73 7.88 4.57
CA ALA A 34 2.66 9.35 4.67
C ALA A 34 3.18 10.12 3.42
N SER A 35 3.20 9.50 2.24
CA SER A 35 3.60 10.17 0.99
C SER A 35 2.43 10.78 0.18
N GLY A 36 1.19 10.65 0.62
CA GLY A 36 0.02 11.18 -0.11
C GLY A 36 -0.47 10.31 -1.27
N LYS A 37 0.04 9.06 -1.39
CA LYS A 37 -0.29 8.17 -2.51
C LYS A 37 -1.78 7.92 -2.72
N THR A 38 -2.58 7.76 -1.65
CA THR A 38 -4.03 7.51 -1.75
C THR A 38 -4.72 8.71 -2.40
N ARG A 39 -4.48 9.91 -1.88
CA ARG A 39 -5.02 11.15 -2.45
C ARG A 39 -4.63 11.33 -3.91
N TYR A 40 -3.37 11.04 -4.25
CA TYR A 40 -2.90 11.11 -5.64
C TYR A 40 -3.64 10.10 -6.52
N ALA A 41 -3.77 8.83 -6.07
CA ALA A 41 -4.45 7.78 -6.83
C ALA A 41 -5.94 8.08 -7.04
N VAL A 42 -6.62 8.63 -6.02
CA VAL A 42 -8.02 9.07 -6.13
C VAL A 42 -8.17 10.19 -7.16
N GLY A 43 -7.37 11.26 -7.06
CA GLY A 43 -7.42 12.34 -8.04
C GLY A 43 -7.05 11.91 -9.46
N LEU A 44 -6.20 10.88 -9.62
CA LEU A 44 -5.93 10.25 -10.90
C LEU A 44 -7.16 9.49 -11.40
N ALA A 45 -7.75 8.63 -10.55
CA ALA A 45 -8.93 7.82 -10.88
C ALA A 45 -10.10 8.68 -11.35
N GLU A 46 -10.37 9.79 -10.67
CA GLU A 46 -11.43 10.75 -11.05
C GLU A 46 -11.22 11.30 -12.47
N ARG A 47 -9.97 11.63 -12.82
CA ARG A 47 -9.63 12.24 -14.12
C ARG A 47 -9.69 11.26 -15.28
N ILE A 48 -9.29 9.99 -15.05
CA ILE A 48 -9.20 9.01 -16.14
C ILE A 48 -10.34 8.00 -16.14
N GLY A 49 -11.25 8.06 -15.16
CA GLY A 49 -12.36 7.12 -15.02
C GLY A 49 -11.91 5.75 -14.52
N GLY A 50 -10.95 5.73 -13.59
CA GLY A 50 -10.38 4.52 -13.02
C GLY A 50 -11.06 4.03 -11.75
N GLU A 51 -10.71 2.82 -11.30
CA GLU A 51 -11.07 2.25 -10.01
C GLU A 51 -9.79 1.77 -9.29
N ILE A 52 -9.75 1.87 -7.96
CA ILE A 52 -8.56 1.60 -7.17
C ILE A 52 -8.57 0.17 -6.61
N ILE A 53 -7.45 -0.55 -6.74
CA ILE A 53 -7.18 -1.81 -6.05
C ILE A 53 -6.12 -1.53 -4.99
N SER A 54 -6.44 -1.75 -3.70
CA SER A 54 -5.49 -1.53 -2.61
C SER A 54 -4.40 -2.59 -2.59
N ALA A 55 -3.13 -2.16 -2.54
CA ALA A 55 -1.96 -3.00 -2.29
C ALA A 55 -1.38 -2.74 -0.89
N ASP A 56 -2.25 -2.69 0.13
CA ASP A 56 -1.85 -2.63 1.54
C ASP A 56 -2.24 -3.92 2.25
N SER A 57 -1.25 -4.64 2.79
CA SER A 57 -1.45 -5.95 3.42
C SER A 57 -2.22 -5.91 4.74
N ARG A 58 -2.53 -4.75 5.28
CA ARG A 58 -3.26 -4.60 6.55
C ARG A 58 -4.66 -4.00 6.35
N GLN A 59 -4.88 -3.20 5.31
CA GLN A 59 -6.19 -2.61 5.02
C GLN A 59 -7.24 -3.64 4.56
N ILE A 60 -6.84 -4.86 4.25
CA ILE A 60 -7.72 -5.97 3.90
C ILE A 60 -8.59 -6.44 5.07
N TYR A 61 -8.19 -6.15 6.32
CA TYR A 61 -8.88 -6.65 7.51
C TYR A 61 -9.96 -5.68 8.00
N ARG A 62 -11.19 -6.17 8.17
CA ARG A 62 -12.32 -5.43 8.76
C ARG A 62 -12.00 -5.01 10.19
N ARG A 63 -12.49 -3.85 10.60
CA ARG A 63 -12.30 -3.28 11.95
C ARG A 63 -10.84 -2.98 12.31
N MET A 64 -9.95 -2.97 11.33
CA MET A 64 -8.58 -2.50 11.45
C MET A 64 -8.44 -1.18 10.69
N ASP A 65 -9.08 -0.13 11.17
CA ASP A 65 -9.32 1.11 10.42
C ASP A 65 -8.32 2.20 10.81
N ILE A 66 -8.33 2.61 12.08
CA ILE A 66 -7.45 3.67 12.59
C ILE A 66 -5.98 3.26 12.51
N GLY A 67 -5.65 2.06 13.03
CA GLY A 67 -4.28 1.56 13.05
C GLY A 67 -3.67 1.33 11.66
N THR A 68 -4.45 1.00 10.65
CA THR A 68 -3.96 0.81 9.27
C THR A 68 -3.99 2.08 8.44
N GLY A 69 -4.69 3.11 8.92
CA GLY A 69 -4.92 4.31 8.15
C GLY A 69 -5.78 4.08 6.93
N LYS A 70 -6.85 3.39 7.15
CA LYS A 70 -7.88 3.13 6.17
C LYS A 70 -8.82 4.33 6.07
N ASP A 71 -8.30 5.43 5.57
CA ASP A 71 -9.02 6.69 5.46
C ASP A 71 -10.02 6.59 4.28
N ILE A 72 -11.10 5.80 4.47
CA ILE A 72 -12.12 5.51 3.42
C ILE A 72 -12.73 6.80 2.84
N CYS A 73 -12.88 7.84 3.65
CA CYS A 73 -13.40 9.12 3.20
C CYS A 73 -12.52 9.78 2.11
N GLU A 74 -11.23 9.44 2.03
CA GLU A 74 -10.37 9.96 0.96
C GLU A 74 -10.75 9.46 -0.44
N TYR A 75 -11.47 8.32 -0.53
CA TYR A 75 -11.86 7.74 -1.81
C TYR A 75 -13.06 8.45 -2.47
N GLY A 76 -13.87 9.20 -1.69
CA GLY A 76 -15.05 9.89 -2.22
C GLY A 76 -15.98 8.95 -2.97
N GLU A 77 -16.24 9.26 -4.23
CA GLU A 77 -17.07 8.45 -5.15
C GLU A 77 -16.24 7.42 -5.97
N VAL A 78 -14.90 7.40 -5.80
CA VAL A 78 -14.04 6.47 -6.54
C VAL A 78 -14.18 5.07 -5.98
N PRO A 79 -14.59 4.08 -6.79
CA PRO A 79 -14.66 2.70 -6.35
C PRO A 79 -13.30 2.15 -5.96
N TYR A 80 -13.27 1.39 -4.86
CA TYR A 80 -12.06 0.72 -4.38
C TYR A 80 -12.30 -0.75 -4.09
N HIS A 81 -11.24 -1.54 -4.18
CA HIS A 81 -11.23 -2.99 -4.03
C HIS A 81 -10.12 -3.42 -3.09
N LEU A 82 -10.25 -4.60 -2.49
CA LEU A 82 -9.32 -5.25 -1.58
C LEU A 82 -9.09 -4.47 -0.28
N ILE A 83 -10.13 -3.78 0.18
CA ILE A 83 -10.24 -3.21 1.51
C ILE A 83 -11.40 -3.92 2.21
N ASP A 84 -11.26 -4.27 3.50
CA ASP A 84 -12.30 -4.93 4.31
C ASP A 84 -12.83 -6.26 3.73
N ILE A 85 -11.94 -7.07 3.17
CA ILE A 85 -12.30 -8.35 2.53
C ILE A 85 -12.09 -9.57 3.42
N ARG A 86 -11.42 -9.42 4.57
CA ARG A 86 -11.15 -10.49 5.55
C ARG A 86 -11.45 -10.02 6.95
N ASP A 87 -11.72 -10.95 7.87
CA ASP A 87 -11.85 -10.62 9.28
C ASP A 87 -10.48 -10.61 9.97
N ALA A 88 -10.33 -9.73 10.97
CA ALA A 88 -9.12 -9.70 11.78
C ALA A 88 -8.95 -11.07 12.48
N GLY A 89 -7.76 -11.66 12.38
CA GLY A 89 -7.49 -13.03 12.84
C GLY A 89 -7.34 -14.04 11.72
N GLU A 90 -7.95 -13.84 10.57
CA GLU A 90 -7.79 -14.72 9.40
C GLU A 90 -6.37 -14.68 8.83
N GLN A 91 -6.01 -15.74 8.10
CA GLN A 91 -4.78 -15.76 7.34
C GLN A 91 -5.00 -15.16 5.96
N TYR A 92 -4.04 -14.37 5.51
CA TYR A 92 -4.02 -13.83 4.17
C TYR A 92 -2.57 -13.64 3.73
N ASN A 93 -2.22 -14.23 2.63
CA ASN A 93 -0.86 -14.24 2.12
C ASN A 93 -0.78 -13.62 0.70
N VAL A 94 0.41 -13.60 0.13
CA VAL A 94 0.63 -13.00 -1.20
C VAL A 94 -0.09 -13.75 -2.32
N HIS A 95 -0.35 -15.04 -2.17
CA HIS A 95 -1.10 -15.81 -3.16
C HIS A 95 -2.59 -15.44 -3.13
N ASP A 96 -3.15 -15.35 -1.93
CA ASP A 96 -4.54 -14.90 -1.77
C ASP A 96 -4.69 -13.50 -2.40
N PHE A 97 -3.72 -12.61 -2.15
CA PHE A 97 -3.70 -11.28 -2.76
C PHE A 97 -3.66 -11.33 -4.30
N GLN A 98 -2.84 -12.21 -4.89
CA GLN A 98 -2.78 -12.33 -6.36
C GLN A 98 -4.11 -12.79 -6.94
N GLN A 99 -4.77 -13.77 -6.32
CA GLN A 99 -6.08 -14.25 -6.77
C GLN A 99 -7.14 -13.15 -6.70
N ASP A 100 -7.27 -12.51 -5.53
CA ASP A 100 -8.24 -11.45 -5.32
C ASP A 100 -7.94 -10.22 -6.22
N PHE A 101 -6.65 -9.92 -6.46
CA PHE A 101 -6.24 -8.85 -7.37
C PHE A 101 -6.71 -9.12 -8.80
N PHE A 102 -6.46 -10.31 -9.37
CA PHE A 102 -6.86 -10.61 -10.74
C PHE A 102 -8.37 -10.70 -10.89
N GLU A 103 -9.09 -11.12 -9.85
CA GLU A 103 -10.55 -11.07 -9.84
C GLU A 103 -11.04 -9.62 -9.92
N ALA A 104 -10.58 -8.73 -9.03
CA ALA A 104 -10.93 -7.31 -9.04
C ALA A 104 -10.51 -6.62 -10.35
N TYR A 105 -9.31 -6.90 -10.84
CA TYR A 105 -8.78 -6.38 -12.10
C TYR A 105 -9.71 -6.72 -13.28
N ASN A 106 -10.09 -7.98 -13.43
CA ASN A 106 -11.00 -8.43 -14.50
C ASN A 106 -12.40 -7.81 -14.37
N GLN A 107 -12.92 -7.66 -13.16
CA GLN A 107 -14.19 -6.98 -12.91
C GLN A 107 -14.14 -5.51 -13.33
N ILE A 108 -13.06 -4.80 -13.03
CA ILE A 108 -12.84 -3.40 -13.43
C ILE A 108 -12.83 -3.29 -14.96
N LEU A 109 -12.05 -4.14 -15.63
CA LEU A 109 -11.98 -4.17 -17.09
C LEU A 109 -13.34 -4.47 -17.74
N SER A 110 -14.14 -5.39 -17.16
CA SER A 110 -15.47 -5.72 -17.69
C SER A 110 -16.44 -4.53 -17.65
N ARG A 111 -16.21 -3.56 -16.80
CA ARG A 111 -16.94 -2.28 -16.73
C ARG A 111 -16.35 -1.19 -17.63
N GLY A 112 -15.31 -1.49 -18.40
CA GLY A 112 -14.61 -0.53 -19.24
C GLY A 112 -13.86 0.55 -18.45
N LYS A 113 -13.46 0.22 -17.20
CA LYS A 113 -12.73 1.13 -16.31
C LYS A 113 -11.24 0.81 -16.29
N ILE A 114 -10.43 1.78 -15.88
CA ILE A 114 -8.96 1.65 -15.80
C ILE A 114 -8.58 1.17 -14.38
N PRO A 115 -7.95 0.00 -14.21
CA PRO A 115 -7.50 -0.45 -12.91
C PRO A 115 -6.26 0.32 -12.45
N ILE A 116 -6.30 0.83 -11.21
CA ILE A 116 -5.21 1.54 -10.55
C ILE A 116 -4.83 0.76 -9.29
N LEU A 117 -3.68 0.11 -9.30
CA LEU A 117 -3.10 -0.51 -8.12
C LEU A 117 -2.48 0.58 -7.22
N CYS A 118 -2.95 0.74 -6.00
CA CYS A 118 -2.43 1.76 -5.09
C CYS A 118 -1.95 1.15 -3.77
N GLY A 119 -0.69 1.36 -3.40
CA GLY A 119 -0.25 0.91 -2.09
C GLY A 119 1.24 1.03 -1.80
N GLY A 120 1.60 0.56 -0.60
CA GLY A 120 2.96 0.60 -0.08
C GLY A 120 3.59 -0.78 0.18
N THR A 121 2.84 -1.87 -0.01
CA THR A 121 3.34 -3.24 0.20
C THR A 121 4.06 -3.71 -1.06
N GLY A 122 5.38 -3.47 -1.10
CA GLY A 122 6.21 -3.76 -2.28
C GLY A 122 6.12 -5.22 -2.75
N LEU A 123 5.99 -6.18 -1.82
CA LEU A 123 5.79 -7.59 -2.16
C LEU A 123 4.50 -7.81 -2.98
N TYR A 124 3.38 -7.18 -2.58
CA TYR A 124 2.10 -7.30 -3.29
C TYR A 124 2.18 -6.68 -4.69
N ILE A 125 2.77 -5.49 -4.78
CA ILE A 125 2.98 -4.83 -6.07
C ILE A 125 3.83 -5.71 -6.99
N SER A 126 4.98 -6.21 -6.51
CA SER A 126 5.86 -7.06 -7.30
C SER A 126 5.23 -8.39 -7.72
N ALA A 127 4.37 -8.96 -6.86
CA ALA A 127 3.70 -10.23 -7.12
C ALA A 127 2.74 -10.17 -8.32
N VAL A 128 2.10 -9.02 -8.56
CA VAL A 128 1.13 -8.86 -9.67
C VAL A 128 1.72 -8.18 -10.89
N THR A 129 2.81 -7.42 -10.75
CA THR A 129 3.46 -6.72 -11.87
C THR A 129 4.64 -7.49 -12.49
N GLY A 130 4.83 -8.75 -12.11
CA GLY A 130 5.79 -9.66 -12.78
C GLY A 130 7.20 -9.70 -12.18
N GLY A 131 7.43 -9.08 -11.01
CA GLY A 131 8.74 -9.07 -10.35
C GLY A 131 9.01 -10.21 -9.35
N TYR A 132 8.07 -11.16 -9.16
CA TYR A 132 8.18 -12.16 -8.11
C TYR A 132 7.66 -13.54 -8.54
N ASN A 133 8.42 -14.60 -8.23
CA ASN A 133 8.00 -15.98 -8.38
C ASN A 133 7.77 -16.66 -7.02
N TRP A 134 6.91 -17.68 -7.01
CA TRP A 134 6.55 -18.53 -5.87
C TRP A 134 7.71 -19.31 -5.24
N ASP A 135 8.71 -19.63 -6.02
CA ASP A 135 9.91 -20.39 -5.63
C ASP A 135 10.98 -19.53 -4.94
N GLY A 136 10.69 -18.25 -4.67
CA GLY A 136 11.61 -17.32 -4.01
C GLY A 136 12.75 -16.83 -4.90
N GLU A 137 12.80 -17.28 -6.15
CA GLU A 137 13.77 -16.78 -7.13
C GLU A 137 13.27 -15.48 -7.80
N LYS A 138 14.10 -14.45 -7.78
CA LYS A 138 13.86 -13.24 -8.56
C LYS A 138 14.05 -13.58 -10.04
N ARG A 139 12.97 -13.70 -10.81
CA ARG A 139 13.11 -13.76 -12.26
C ARG A 139 13.62 -12.42 -12.78
N PRO A 140 14.62 -12.41 -13.66
CA PRO A 140 14.85 -11.27 -14.53
C PRO A 140 13.57 -11.05 -15.37
N LEU A 141 13.11 -9.81 -15.50
CA LEU A 141 11.96 -9.44 -16.34
C LEU A 141 12.02 -9.99 -17.78
N SER A 142 13.23 -10.35 -18.25
CA SER A 142 13.48 -10.90 -19.59
C SER A 142 13.12 -12.39 -19.77
N SER A 143 12.76 -13.13 -18.71
CA SER A 143 12.54 -14.59 -18.79
C SER A 143 11.07 -15.01 -18.64
N ALA A 144 10.13 -14.11 -18.45
CA ALA A 144 8.71 -14.42 -18.37
C ALA A 144 8.13 -14.70 -19.78
N LYS A 145 8.27 -15.93 -20.24
CA LYS A 145 7.49 -16.45 -21.36
C LYS A 145 6.11 -16.86 -20.86
N SER A 146 5.26 -15.92 -20.52
CA SER A 146 3.82 -16.13 -20.49
C SER A 146 3.14 -14.84 -20.99
N ASP A 147 2.19 -14.99 -21.85
CA ASP A 147 1.39 -13.93 -22.52
C ASP A 147 0.54 -13.04 -21.56
N SER A 148 0.84 -13.04 -20.27
CA SER A 148 0.04 -12.39 -19.21
C SER A 148 0.83 -11.43 -18.32
N THR A 149 1.97 -10.91 -18.75
CA THR A 149 2.69 -9.89 -17.96
C THR A 149 1.95 -8.56 -18.07
N LEU A 150 1.51 -8.00 -16.94
CA LEU A 150 0.84 -6.71 -16.92
C LEU A 150 1.81 -5.62 -17.36
N LYS A 151 1.43 -4.89 -18.42
CA LYS A 151 2.14 -3.71 -18.89
C LYS A 151 1.78 -2.54 -17.97
N THR A 152 2.61 -2.31 -16.96
CA THR A 152 2.30 -1.40 -15.87
C THR A 152 2.99 -0.06 -16.01
N TYR A 153 2.22 1.03 -15.93
CA TYR A 153 2.74 2.38 -15.78
C TYR A 153 2.89 2.71 -14.29
N PHE A 154 4.13 2.90 -13.83
CA PHE A 154 4.40 3.12 -12.40
C PHE A 154 4.55 4.61 -12.10
N ILE A 155 3.78 5.09 -11.12
CA ILE A 155 3.87 6.43 -10.54
C ILE A 155 4.29 6.30 -9.08
N GLY A 156 5.39 6.95 -8.71
CA GLY A 156 5.89 6.96 -7.35
C GLY A 156 5.64 8.30 -6.66
N THR A 157 5.06 8.30 -5.46
CA THR A 157 4.87 9.55 -4.70
C THR A 157 6.09 9.84 -3.83
N LEU A 158 6.62 11.06 -3.96
CA LEU A 158 7.76 11.58 -3.20
C LEU A 158 7.32 12.58 -2.16
N VAL A 159 7.97 12.52 -1.02
CA VAL A 159 7.97 13.57 0.01
C VAL A 159 9.38 13.64 0.59
N ASP A 160 9.85 14.82 0.88
CA ASP A 160 11.10 15.00 1.60
C ASP A 160 11.14 14.15 2.88
N ARG A 161 12.32 13.69 3.27
CA ARG A 161 12.45 12.77 4.40
C ARG A 161 11.98 13.40 5.71
N ASP A 162 12.35 14.64 5.95
CA ASP A 162 12.08 15.30 7.24
C ASP A 162 10.58 15.67 7.30
N GLU A 163 10.01 16.11 6.18
CA GLU A 163 8.57 16.31 6.05
C GLU A 163 7.79 15.02 6.23
N ARG A 164 8.19 13.95 5.59
CA ARG A 164 7.55 12.63 5.76
C ARG A 164 7.61 12.18 7.22
N ASN A 165 8.73 12.33 7.89
CA ASN A 165 8.86 11.98 9.30
C ASN A 165 7.93 12.81 10.17
N ARG A 166 7.84 14.12 9.94
CA ARG A 166 6.86 14.99 10.63
C ARG A 166 5.41 14.55 10.39
N ARG A 167 5.06 14.21 9.14
CA ARG A 167 3.72 13.67 8.81
C ARG A 167 3.43 12.34 9.50
N ILE A 168 4.44 11.45 9.62
CA ILE A 168 4.31 10.17 10.33
C ILE A 168 4.02 10.41 11.81
N ASP A 169 4.81 11.27 12.47
CA ASP A 169 4.68 11.53 13.91
C ASP A 169 3.34 12.20 14.22
N ALA A 170 2.97 13.24 13.47
CA ALA A 170 1.69 13.93 13.63
C ALA A 170 0.49 12.97 13.42
N ARG A 171 0.56 12.09 12.42
CA ARG A 171 -0.49 11.11 12.15
C ARG A 171 -0.58 10.04 13.23
N LEU A 172 0.56 9.61 13.79
CA LEU A 172 0.56 8.68 14.91
C LEU A 172 -0.13 9.28 16.13
N ASP A 173 0.21 10.52 16.49
CA ASP A 173 -0.40 11.21 17.63
C ASP A 173 -1.92 11.39 17.41
N ALA A 174 -2.34 11.87 16.24
CA ALA A 174 -3.76 12.00 15.90
C ALA A 174 -4.52 10.67 16.03
N ARG A 175 -3.98 9.56 15.55
CA ARG A 175 -4.62 8.24 15.66
C ARG A 175 -4.71 7.71 17.07
N LEU A 176 -3.72 8.00 17.90
CA LEU A 176 -3.80 7.69 19.34
C LEU A 176 -4.94 8.45 20.01
N GLU A 177 -5.21 9.71 19.59
CA GLU A 177 -6.32 10.52 20.07
C GLU A 177 -7.67 10.09 19.47
N GLU A 178 -7.71 9.64 18.22
CA GLU A 178 -8.90 9.11 17.53
C GLU A 178 -9.41 7.78 18.11
N GLY A 179 -8.64 7.11 18.96
CA GLY A 179 -9.06 5.89 19.64
C GLY A 179 -8.41 4.60 19.11
N MET A 180 -7.23 4.68 18.48
CA MET A 180 -6.51 3.49 18.01
C MET A 180 -6.30 2.42 19.11
N ILE A 181 -6.11 2.83 20.37
CA ILE A 181 -5.98 1.89 21.49
C ILE A 181 -7.30 1.16 21.73
N ASP A 182 -8.42 1.86 21.63
CA ASP A 182 -9.74 1.27 21.87
C ASP A 182 -10.17 0.37 20.69
N GLU A 183 -9.79 0.71 19.45
CA GLU A 183 -9.95 -0.17 18.29
C GLU A 183 -9.26 -1.53 18.56
N ILE A 184 -8.00 -1.51 18.97
CA ILE A 184 -7.21 -2.73 19.16
C ILE A 184 -7.71 -3.51 20.40
N ARG A 185 -8.14 -2.81 21.46
CA ARG A 185 -8.78 -3.46 22.62
C ARG A 185 -10.07 -4.15 22.20
N GLY A 186 -10.91 -3.52 21.39
CA GLY A 186 -12.14 -4.11 20.86
C GLY A 186 -11.90 -5.37 20.01
N LEU A 187 -10.77 -5.46 19.30
CA LEU A 187 -10.37 -6.68 18.60
C LEU A 187 -10.00 -7.81 19.59
N LEU A 188 -9.22 -7.51 20.63
CA LEU A 188 -8.89 -8.47 21.69
C LEU A 188 -10.15 -8.96 22.39
N ASP A 189 -11.05 -8.05 22.78
CA ASP A 189 -12.31 -8.36 23.47
C ASP A 189 -13.25 -9.21 22.60
N SER A 190 -13.15 -9.08 21.26
CA SER A 190 -13.90 -9.91 20.33
C SER A 190 -13.29 -11.30 20.10
N GLY A 191 -12.19 -11.62 20.77
CA GLY A 191 -11.55 -12.93 20.73
C GLY A 191 -10.41 -13.07 19.74
N VAL A 192 -9.93 -11.99 19.09
CA VAL A 192 -8.72 -12.07 18.26
C VAL A 192 -7.51 -12.26 19.17
N PRO A 193 -6.70 -13.33 18.99
CA PRO A 193 -5.56 -13.60 19.85
C PRO A 193 -4.51 -12.49 19.81
N ALA A 194 -3.90 -12.17 20.97
CA ALA A 194 -2.87 -11.13 21.07
C ALA A 194 -1.69 -11.40 20.15
N GLU A 195 -1.23 -12.66 20.06
CA GLU A 195 -0.12 -13.09 19.19
C GLU A 195 -0.45 -12.80 17.72
N LYS A 196 -1.74 -12.94 17.35
CA LYS A 196 -2.18 -12.65 15.99
C LYS A 196 -2.11 -11.16 15.69
N LEU A 197 -2.59 -10.30 16.59
CA LEU A 197 -2.47 -8.84 16.44
C LEU A 197 -1.01 -8.40 16.42
N ILE A 198 -0.17 -8.95 17.30
CA ILE A 198 1.28 -8.70 17.29
C ILE A 198 1.91 -9.08 15.95
N SER A 199 1.46 -10.16 15.31
CA SER A 199 1.98 -10.62 14.01
C SER A 199 1.72 -9.65 12.86
N TYR A 200 0.69 -8.79 12.94
CA TYR A 200 0.45 -7.74 11.95
C TYR A 200 1.50 -6.62 11.98
N GLY A 201 2.27 -6.53 13.05
CA GLY A 201 3.35 -5.55 13.19
C GLY A 201 2.87 -4.12 13.45
N LEU A 202 3.83 -3.19 13.51
CA LEU A 202 3.61 -1.75 13.68
C LEU A 202 2.54 -1.44 14.77
N GLU A 203 1.50 -0.68 14.43
CA GLU A 203 0.47 -0.21 15.34
C GLU A 203 -0.13 -1.35 16.15
N TYR A 204 -0.53 -2.43 15.49
CA TYR A 204 -1.17 -3.58 16.15
C TYR A 204 -0.22 -4.31 17.09
N LYS A 205 1.07 -4.40 16.75
CA LYS A 205 2.06 -4.99 17.64
C LYS A 205 2.24 -4.15 18.91
N PHE A 206 2.67 -2.90 18.74
CA PHE A 206 3.10 -2.09 19.88
C PHE A 206 1.94 -1.71 20.80
N VAL A 207 0.76 -1.46 20.23
CA VAL A 207 -0.43 -1.14 21.04
C VAL A 207 -0.95 -2.39 21.73
N THR A 208 -0.94 -3.58 21.11
CA THR A 208 -1.29 -4.83 21.81
C THR A 208 -0.34 -5.09 22.97
N GLU A 209 0.98 -4.98 22.77
CA GLU A 209 1.99 -5.14 23.84
C GLU A 209 1.75 -4.15 25.02
N TYR A 210 1.27 -2.93 24.72
CA TYR A 210 0.85 -1.98 25.74
C TYR A 210 -0.43 -2.44 26.47
N ILE A 211 -1.45 -2.89 25.75
CA ILE A 211 -2.74 -3.31 26.36
C ILE A 211 -2.55 -4.52 27.28
N ILE A 212 -1.70 -5.48 26.92
CA ILE A 212 -1.41 -6.66 27.75
C ILE A 212 -0.36 -6.42 28.85
N GLY A 213 0.13 -5.18 28.99
CA GLY A 213 1.02 -4.78 30.09
C GLY A 213 2.50 -5.05 29.88
N GLU A 214 2.93 -5.40 28.68
CA GLU A 214 4.36 -5.61 28.34
C GLU A 214 5.14 -4.31 28.14
N ARG A 215 4.45 -3.16 27.97
CA ARG A 215 5.04 -1.85 27.73
C ARG A 215 4.31 -0.74 28.46
N SER A 216 5.02 0.36 28.78
CA SER A 216 4.36 1.61 29.14
C SER A 216 3.79 2.31 27.88
N ARG A 217 2.91 3.29 28.07
CA ARG A 217 2.34 4.10 26.99
C ARG A 217 3.42 4.90 26.27
N GLU A 218 4.38 5.44 27.02
CA GLU A 218 5.49 6.23 26.49
C GLU A 218 6.41 5.37 25.61
N ASP A 219 6.82 4.17 26.12
CA ASP A 219 7.67 3.23 25.39
C ASP A 219 6.95 2.73 24.10
N MET A 220 5.66 2.43 24.20
CA MET A 220 4.83 2.04 23.05
C MET A 220 4.88 3.12 21.95
N ARG A 221 4.56 4.38 22.29
CA ARG A 221 4.51 5.50 21.32
C ARG A 221 5.88 5.74 20.69
N GLU A 222 6.95 5.80 21.50
CA GLU A 222 8.32 6.05 21.01
C GLU A 222 8.78 4.94 20.03
N LYS A 223 8.65 3.68 20.44
CA LYS A 223 9.08 2.55 19.61
C LYS A 223 8.23 2.37 18.37
N LEU A 224 6.93 2.65 18.44
CA LEU A 224 6.05 2.64 17.29
C LEU A 224 6.46 3.71 16.27
N ALA A 225 6.74 4.94 16.71
CA ALA A 225 7.22 5.99 15.82
C ALA A 225 8.50 5.56 15.07
N ILE A 226 9.49 5.04 15.82
CA ILE A 226 10.74 4.53 15.24
C ILE A 226 10.44 3.40 14.22
N ALA A 227 9.54 2.48 14.55
CA ALA A 227 9.20 1.36 13.68
C ALA A 227 8.52 1.81 12.38
N ILE A 228 7.65 2.83 12.44
CA ILE A 228 7.01 3.41 11.24
C ILE A 228 8.04 4.13 10.36
N HIS A 229 8.97 4.91 10.94
CA HIS A 229 10.06 5.52 10.19
C HIS A 229 10.93 4.48 9.47
N GLN A 230 11.26 3.38 10.15
CA GLN A 230 12.00 2.26 9.56
C GLN A 230 11.19 1.55 8.46
N PHE A 231 9.88 1.41 8.65
CA PHE A 231 8.99 0.83 7.65
C PHE A 231 8.96 1.68 6.37
N ALA A 232 8.79 3.00 6.48
CA ALA A 232 8.86 3.92 5.35
C ALA A 232 10.23 3.84 4.60
N LYS A 233 11.33 3.69 5.35
CA LYS A 233 12.66 3.47 4.74
C LYS A 233 12.72 2.15 3.97
N ARG A 234 12.17 1.06 4.53
CA ARG A 234 12.13 -0.25 3.84
C ARG A 234 11.30 -0.19 2.55
N GLN A 235 10.15 0.50 2.56
CA GLN A 235 9.33 0.71 1.37
C GLN A 235 10.14 1.41 0.26
N MET A 236 10.80 2.52 0.58
CA MET A 236 11.65 3.21 -0.39
C MET A 236 12.82 2.35 -0.89
N THR A 237 13.40 1.51 -0.02
CA THR A 237 14.45 0.57 -0.42
C THR A 237 13.93 -0.46 -1.42
N TRP A 238 12.69 -0.93 -1.23
CA TRP A 238 12.01 -1.85 -2.15
C TRP A 238 11.81 -1.19 -3.53
N PHE A 239 11.22 0.00 -3.57
CA PHE A 239 10.93 0.70 -4.83
C PHE A 239 12.21 1.03 -5.60
N ARG A 240 13.26 1.47 -4.91
CA ARG A 240 14.58 1.61 -5.55
C ARG A 240 15.17 0.28 -6.02
N GLY A 241 14.81 -0.83 -5.38
CA GLY A 241 15.12 -2.17 -5.85
C GLY A 241 14.44 -2.49 -7.19
N MET A 242 13.18 -2.10 -7.34
CA MET A 242 12.43 -2.24 -8.59
C MET A 242 13.08 -1.43 -9.72
N GLU A 243 13.49 -0.18 -9.46
CA GLU A 243 14.22 0.64 -10.46
C GLU A 243 15.54 -0.02 -10.88
N ARG A 244 16.33 -0.53 -9.93
CA ARG A 244 17.58 -1.25 -10.23
C ARG A 244 17.37 -2.51 -11.06
N SER A 245 16.18 -3.12 -10.99
CA SER A 245 15.79 -4.26 -11.84
C SER A 245 15.22 -3.87 -13.20
N GLY A 246 15.24 -2.57 -13.54
CA GLY A 246 14.84 -2.05 -14.84
C GLY A 246 13.40 -1.52 -14.93
N ILE A 247 12.67 -1.48 -13.81
CA ILE A 247 11.33 -0.88 -13.78
C ILE A 247 11.47 0.64 -13.74
N LYS A 248 10.86 1.32 -14.71
CA LYS A 248 10.76 2.79 -14.71
C LYS A 248 9.64 3.22 -13.78
N ILE A 249 9.95 4.06 -12.78
CA ILE A 249 8.99 4.69 -11.90
C ILE A 249 9.04 6.20 -12.15
N HIS A 250 7.89 6.78 -12.50
CA HIS A 250 7.72 8.22 -12.67
C HIS A 250 7.41 8.86 -11.34
N TRP A 251 8.36 9.59 -10.75
CA TRP A 251 8.23 10.15 -9.43
C TRP A 251 7.57 11.53 -9.45
N VAL A 252 6.58 11.72 -8.59
CA VAL A 252 5.83 12.98 -8.42
C VAL A 252 5.90 13.46 -6.97
N GLU A 253 5.97 14.75 -6.77
CA GLU A 253 5.89 15.36 -5.43
C GLU A 253 4.41 15.47 -4.99
N CYS A 254 4.13 15.20 -3.65
CA CYS A 254 2.79 15.21 -3.08
C CYS A 254 2.76 15.93 -1.72
#